data_1a8fa98236fd3560589b524e37ef5dd6
#
_entry.id   1a8fa98236fd3560589b524e37ef5dd6
#
_cell.length_a   1.000
_cell.length_b   1.000
_cell.length_c   1.000
_cell.angle_alpha   90.00
_cell.angle_beta   90.00
_cell.angle_gamma   90.00
#
_symmetry.space_group_name_H-M   'P 1'
#
loop_
_entity.id
_entity.type
_entity.pdbx_description
1 polymer ?
#
loop_
_entity_poly.entity_id
_entity_poly.type
_entity_poly.pdbx_seq_one_letter_code
_entity_poly.pdbx_strand_id
1 'polypeptide(L)'
;MKYLPQYGWKAHVLTLASVAPEVPCDDTMMDYIPNGTPVTRIAATDLDIVCNRLKGWHLGPLAWRLRRFVNGMLPPDRWLLLWLPQAYREARRILSKNPIDAIFTSSFPCTTHLVGYLLKKTTGKPWVAEFRDEWSQHPHRSWPKTWQGKIDAWLERQVLLKADKVVAATDAYVAGLASLVPPNMAQKFATITNAFEDDNIAENSRQDKVKFIVAHVGFLYDGLSFLPVLEEILTEKKIPEREIEFRVVGKMEPLRFAPFNLAEFPLAAKVTRYTGWVPHAEALRHMAEATVLLDVLGRHRGTATIAGKTFEYIASGRPILAVVPPEGETARVIKKTETGTVVEPQDRRAIKDTLLDMYVRWKAGVLDIKPNWREIQRYDARILCQRLAQLLDTVGRAL
;
A
#
# COMPACT_ATOMS: atom_id res chain seq x y z
N MET A 1 -2.13 -15.63 0.24
CA MET A 1 -3.01 -16.81 0.26
C MET A 1 -2.81 -17.70 -0.94
N LYS A 2 -2.74 -17.20 -2.17
CA LYS A 2 -2.58 -17.96 -3.44
C LYS A 2 -1.51 -19.07 -3.35
N TYR A 3 -0.35 -18.77 -2.79
CA TYR A 3 0.79 -19.69 -2.77
C TYR A 3 0.99 -20.48 -1.46
N LEU A 4 0.30 -20.13 -0.38
CA LEU A 4 0.43 -20.83 0.92
C LEU A 4 0.23 -22.36 0.86
N PRO A 5 -0.74 -22.88 0.06
CA PRO A 5 -0.94 -24.32 -0.06
C PRO A 5 0.28 -25.08 -0.58
N GLN A 6 1.12 -24.45 -1.43
CA GLN A 6 2.36 -25.05 -1.96
C GLN A 6 3.40 -25.32 -0.86
N TYR A 7 3.28 -24.60 0.27
CA TYR A 7 4.15 -24.73 1.45
C TYR A 7 3.47 -25.43 2.63
N GLY A 8 2.34 -26.11 2.38
CA GLY A 8 1.63 -26.93 3.39
C GLY A 8 0.72 -26.14 4.33
N TRP A 9 0.49 -24.84 4.08
CA TRP A 9 -0.40 -24.01 4.88
C TRP A 9 -1.72 -23.75 4.15
N LYS A 10 -2.83 -23.90 4.88
CA LYS A 10 -4.18 -23.56 4.39
C LYS A 10 -4.75 -22.41 5.20
N ALA A 11 -5.29 -21.42 4.54
CA ALA A 11 -5.90 -20.27 5.19
C ALA A 11 -7.38 -20.50 5.47
N HIS A 12 -7.84 -20.05 6.65
CA HIS A 12 -9.24 -19.76 6.93
C HIS A 12 -9.35 -18.24 7.13
N VAL A 13 -10.09 -17.56 6.28
CA VAL A 13 -10.14 -16.10 6.25
C VAL A 13 -11.32 -15.60 7.07
N LEU A 14 -11.08 -14.63 7.95
CA LEU A 14 -12.10 -13.87 8.65
C LEU A 14 -12.01 -12.41 8.24
N THR A 15 -13.06 -11.85 7.66
CA THR A 15 -13.06 -10.50 7.10
C THR A 15 -14.42 -9.81 7.22
N LEU A 16 -14.47 -8.53 6.83
CA LEU A 16 -15.72 -7.78 6.73
C LEU A 16 -16.62 -8.33 5.60
N ALA A 17 -17.93 -8.30 5.83
CA ALA A 17 -18.92 -8.76 4.84
C ALA A 17 -19.07 -7.80 3.66
N SER A 18 -18.89 -6.51 3.88
CA SER A 18 -18.97 -5.48 2.85
C SER A 18 -17.99 -4.35 3.15
N VAL A 19 -17.46 -3.75 2.11
CA VAL A 19 -16.80 -2.44 2.16
C VAL A 19 -17.80 -1.35 1.79
N ALA A 20 -17.49 -0.10 2.14
CA ALA A 20 -18.34 1.02 1.78
C ALA A 20 -18.57 1.05 0.24
N PRO A 21 -19.80 1.37 -0.24
CA PRO A 21 -20.10 1.36 -1.68
C PRO A 21 -19.22 2.28 -2.53
N GLU A 22 -18.58 3.25 -1.90
CA GLU A 22 -17.68 4.23 -2.52
C GLU A 22 -16.27 3.65 -2.79
N VAL A 23 -15.95 2.47 -2.22
CA VAL A 23 -14.66 1.80 -2.44
C VAL A 23 -14.81 0.90 -3.68
N PRO A 24 -14.09 1.20 -4.77
CA PRO A 24 -14.12 0.33 -5.94
C PRO A 24 -13.64 -1.07 -5.56
N CYS A 25 -14.39 -2.09 -5.96
CA CYS A 25 -13.99 -3.48 -5.80
C CYS A 25 -13.59 -4.05 -7.16
N ASP A 26 -12.55 -4.85 -7.15
CA ASP A 26 -12.14 -5.63 -8.31
C ASP A 26 -12.46 -7.11 -8.05
N ASP A 27 -13.56 -7.57 -8.64
CA ASP A 27 -14.02 -8.95 -8.46
C ASP A 27 -13.04 -9.97 -9.08
N THR A 28 -12.21 -9.55 -10.04
CA THR A 28 -11.18 -10.42 -10.65
C THR A 28 -10.11 -10.83 -9.63
N MET A 29 -9.92 -10.04 -8.58
CA MET A 29 -9.01 -10.38 -7.48
C MET A 29 -9.49 -11.59 -6.65
N MET A 30 -10.75 -12.00 -6.79
CA MET A 30 -11.26 -13.22 -6.15
C MET A 30 -10.62 -14.49 -6.73
N ASP A 31 -10.15 -14.46 -7.97
CA ASP A 31 -9.45 -15.57 -8.63
C ASP A 31 -8.10 -15.89 -7.97
N TYR A 32 -7.54 -14.94 -7.20
CA TYR A 32 -6.33 -15.17 -6.39
C TYR A 32 -6.57 -15.95 -5.11
N ILE A 33 -7.83 -16.21 -4.76
CA ILE A 33 -8.18 -17.02 -3.60
C ILE A 33 -8.26 -18.50 -4.03
N PRO A 34 -7.42 -19.40 -3.48
CA PRO A 34 -7.46 -20.81 -3.83
C PRO A 34 -8.86 -21.41 -3.61
N ASN A 35 -9.33 -22.21 -4.56
CA ASN A 35 -10.61 -22.88 -4.48
C ASN A 35 -10.72 -23.69 -3.17
N GLY A 36 -11.88 -23.58 -2.51
CA GLY A 36 -12.13 -24.26 -1.24
C GLY A 36 -11.53 -23.54 -0.01
N THR A 37 -10.95 -22.36 -0.16
CA THR A 37 -10.53 -21.55 1.00
C THR A 37 -11.76 -21.07 1.77
N PRO A 38 -11.94 -21.45 3.05
CA PRO A 38 -13.07 -20.97 3.85
C PRO A 38 -12.94 -19.46 4.11
N VAL A 39 -13.94 -18.70 3.70
CA VAL A 39 -14.00 -17.25 3.94
C VAL A 39 -15.24 -16.93 4.76
N THR A 40 -15.02 -16.53 6.01
CA THR A 40 -16.08 -16.08 6.91
C THR A 40 -16.17 -14.57 6.87
N ARG A 41 -17.31 -14.05 6.43
CA ARG A 41 -17.59 -12.62 6.34
C ARG A 41 -18.49 -12.18 7.48
N ILE A 42 -18.08 -11.16 8.22
CA ILE A 42 -18.83 -10.60 9.34
C ILE A 42 -19.39 -9.25 8.95
N ALA A 43 -20.70 -9.10 9.08
CA ALA A 43 -21.33 -7.80 8.97
C ALA A 43 -20.87 -6.90 10.13
N ALA A 44 -20.44 -5.69 9.80
CA ALA A 44 -20.22 -4.64 10.78
C ALA A 44 -21.12 -3.46 10.44
N THR A 45 -21.55 -2.74 11.45
CA THR A 45 -22.26 -1.47 11.22
C THR A 45 -21.27 -0.46 10.70
N ASP A 46 -21.28 -0.20 9.39
CA ASP A 46 -20.43 0.85 8.82
C ASP A 46 -21.03 2.21 9.15
N LEU A 47 -20.28 3.01 9.90
CA LEU A 47 -20.68 4.39 10.22
C LEU A 47 -20.84 5.25 8.96
N ASP A 48 -20.13 4.95 7.89
CA ASP A 48 -20.28 5.69 6.65
C ASP A 48 -21.64 5.41 6.01
N ILE A 49 -22.15 4.17 6.10
CA ILE A 49 -23.53 3.83 5.66
C ILE A 49 -24.56 4.57 6.53
N VAL A 50 -24.35 4.58 7.86
CA VAL A 50 -25.25 5.32 8.78
C VAL A 50 -25.18 6.82 8.49
N CYS A 51 -24.00 7.38 8.34
CA CYS A 51 -23.81 8.80 8.03
C CYS A 51 -24.40 9.19 6.67
N ASN A 52 -24.31 8.33 5.67
CA ASN A 52 -24.90 8.58 4.34
C ASN A 52 -26.43 8.54 4.38
N ARG A 53 -27.03 7.62 5.16
CA ARG A 53 -28.47 7.63 5.41
C ARG A 53 -28.92 8.92 6.13
N LEU A 54 -28.16 9.38 7.14
CA LEU A 54 -28.43 10.63 7.84
C LEU A 54 -28.29 11.87 6.91
N LYS A 55 -27.37 11.85 5.95
CA LYS A 55 -27.29 12.91 4.93
C LYS A 55 -28.53 12.95 4.06
N GLY A 56 -29.09 11.78 3.67
CA GLY A 56 -30.35 11.70 2.93
C GLY A 56 -31.55 12.29 3.68
N TRP A 57 -31.46 12.40 5.01
CA TRP A 57 -32.48 13.03 5.86
C TRP A 57 -32.18 14.51 6.21
N HIS A 58 -31.32 15.17 5.43
CA HIS A 58 -30.86 16.57 5.67
C HIS A 58 -30.09 16.78 6.98
N LEU A 59 -29.64 15.71 7.66
CA LEU A 59 -28.85 15.74 8.88
C LEU A 59 -27.34 15.68 8.63
N GLY A 60 -26.88 16.14 7.47
CA GLY A 60 -25.48 16.10 7.07
C GLY A 60 -24.47 16.67 8.07
N PRO A 61 -24.72 17.83 8.71
CA PRO A 61 -23.83 18.37 9.73
C PRO A 61 -23.71 17.48 10.96
N LEU A 62 -24.82 16.85 11.39
CA LEU A 62 -24.83 15.92 12.52
C LEU A 62 -24.10 14.62 12.17
N ALA A 63 -24.34 14.09 10.98
CA ALA A 63 -23.64 12.91 10.47
C ALA A 63 -22.12 13.13 10.43
N TRP A 64 -21.67 14.31 9.94
CA TRP A 64 -20.26 14.67 9.92
C TRP A 64 -19.65 14.80 11.32
N ARG A 65 -20.38 15.42 12.27
CA ARG A 65 -19.97 15.54 13.68
C ARG A 65 -19.86 14.17 14.32
N LEU A 66 -20.85 13.28 14.13
CA LEU A 66 -20.83 11.91 14.65
C LEU A 66 -19.65 11.11 14.09
N ARG A 67 -19.44 11.16 12.77
CA ARG A 67 -18.30 10.50 12.12
C ARG A 67 -16.97 11.00 12.68
N ARG A 68 -16.79 12.33 12.79
CA ARG A 68 -15.58 12.94 13.34
C ARG A 68 -15.37 12.56 14.80
N PHE A 69 -16.43 12.53 15.59
CA PHE A 69 -16.41 12.16 16.99
C PHE A 69 -15.98 10.68 17.16
N VAL A 70 -16.61 9.76 16.46
CA VAL A 70 -16.27 8.33 16.57
C VAL A 70 -14.87 8.03 16.00
N ASN A 71 -14.51 8.60 14.87
CA ASN A 71 -13.17 8.44 14.31
C ASN A 71 -12.08 9.12 15.14
N GLY A 72 -12.43 10.17 15.88
CA GLY A 72 -11.50 10.95 16.70
C GLY A 72 -11.41 10.52 18.16
N MET A 73 -12.32 9.68 18.66
CA MET A 73 -12.36 9.32 20.09
C MET A 73 -11.83 7.93 20.41
N LEU A 74 -11.83 7.01 19.45
CA LEU A 74 -11.58 5.60 19.74
C LEU A 74 -10.26 5.11 19.12
N PRO A 75 -9.18 5.05 19.92
CA PRO A 75 -7.99 4.33 19.51
C PRO A 75 -8.24 2.80 19.53
N PRO A 76 -7.70 2.02 18.60
CA PRO A 76 -6.84 2.46 17.49
C PRO A 76 -7.63 3.00 16.31
N ASP A 77 -8.88 2.63 16.14
CA ASP A 77 -9.75 3.02 15.05
C ASP A 77 -11.23 2.70 15.36
N ARG A 78 -12.15 3.17 14.51
CA ARG A 78 -13.59 3.00 14.69
C ARG A 78 -14.07 1.55 14.80
N TRP A 79 -13.30 0.61 14.27
CA TRP A 79 -13.64 -0.80 14.25
C TRP A 79 -13.55 -1.47 15.61
N LEU A 80 -12.91 -0.81 16.60
CA LEU A 80 -12.85 -1.28 17.97
C LEU A 80 -14.22 -1.65 18.54
N LEU A 81 -15.23 -0.79 18.34
CA LEU A 81 -16.59 -1.05 18.84
C LEU A 81 -17.47 -1.77 17.81
N LEU A 82 -17.28 -1.48 16.53
CA LEU A 82 -18.22 -1.88 15.47
C LEU A 82 -17.96 -3.31 14.97
N TRP A 83 -16.74 -3.79 15.08
CA TRP A 83 -16.34 -5.06 14.50
C TRP A 83 -15.65 -6.01 15.49
N LEU A 84 -14.79 -5.53 16.38
CA LEU A 84 -13.96 -6.38 17.25
C LEU A 84 -14.77 -7.41 18.06
N PRO A 85 -15.90 -7.06 18.73
CA PRO A 85 -16.62 -8.04 19.55
C PRO A 85 -17.18 -9.21 18.73
N GLN A 86 -17.66 -8.91 17.51
CA GLN A 86 -18.22 -9.91 16.60
C GLN A 86 -17.10 -10.74 15.97
N ALA A 87 -16.02 -10.10 15.53
CA ALA A 87 -14.85 -10.76 14.97
C ALA A 87 -14.21 -11.72 15.99
N TYR A 88 -14.03 -11.27 17.23
CA TYR A 88 -13.49 -12.11 18.29
C TYR A 88 -14.38 -13.33 18.58
N ARG A 89 -15.71 -13.13 18.69
CA ARG A 89 -16.66 -14.22 18.94
C ARG A 89 -16.63 -15.26 17.81
N GLU A 90 -16.66 -14.79 16.57
CA GLU A 90 -16.65 -15.68 15.40
C GLU A 90 -15.30 -16.38 15.23
N ALA A 91 -14.19 -15.69 15.44
CA ALA A 91 -12.87 -16.29 15.44
C ALA A 91 -12.73 -17.40 16.49
N ARG A 92 -13.26 -17.17 17.71
CA ARG A 92 -13.35 -18.18 18.77
C ARG A 92 -14.15 -19.41 18.32
N ARG A 93 -15.28 -19.19 17.62
CA ARG A 93 -16.10 -20.27 17.06
C ARG A 93 -15.35 -21.07 16.00
N ILE A 94 -14.61 -20.38 15.12
CA ILE A 94 -13.77 -21.03 14.10
C ILE A 94 -12.69 -21.88 14.78
N LEU A 95 -11.98 -21.33 15.76
CA LEU A 95 -10.91 -22.02 16.49
C LEU A 95 -11.41 -23.25 17.26
N SER A 96 -12.67 -23.25 17.75
CA SER A 96 -13.25 -24.39 18.46
C SER A 96 -13.72 -25.51 17.54
N LYS A 97 -13.98 -25.22 16.26
CA LYS A 97 -14.53 -26.17 15.29
C LYS A 97 -13.52 -26.69 14.27
N ASN A 98 -12.36 -26.05 14.18
CA ASN A 98 -11.36 -26.38 13.17
C ASN A 98 -9.97 -26.52 13.80
N PRO A 99 -9.12 -27.40 13.28
CA PRO A 99 -7.73 -27.53 13.71
C PRO A 99 -6.92 -26.36 13.12
N ILE A 100 -6.87 -25.25 13.84
CA ILE A 100 -6.09 -24.06 13.46
C ILE A 100 -4.75 -24.10 14.22
N ASP A 101 -3.64 -24.07 13.49
CA ASP A 101 -2.29 -24.15 14.04
C ASP A 101 -1.74 -22.78 14.43
N ALA A 102 -2.07 -21.73 13.67
CA ALA A 102 -1.59 -20.36 13.92
C ALA A 102 -2.64 -19.31 13.57
N ILE A 103 -2.57 -18.19 14.25
CA ILE A 103 -3.35 -16.98 13.98
C ILE A 103 -2.45 -16.02 13.22
N PHE A 104 -2.97 -15.44 12.13
CA PHE A 104 -2.32 -14.37 11.36
C PHE A 104 -3.24 -13.16 11.31
N THR A 105 -2.73 -12.00 11.66
CA THR A 105 -3.49 -10.74 11.58
C THR A 105 -2.71 -9.71 10.77
N SER A 106 -3.40 -8.99 9.88
CA SER A 106 -2.81 -7.96 9.03
C SER A 106 -3.52 -6.63 9.22
N SER A 107 -2.81 -5.54 9.43
CA SER A 107 -3.34 -4.17 9.49
C SER A 107 -3.21 -3.48 8.12
N PHE A 108 -4.02 -2.48 7.74
CA PHE A 108 -5.09 -1.86 8.51
C PHE A 108 -6.43 -2.59 8.32
N PRO A 109 -7.40 -2.46 9.24
CA PRO A 109 -7.42 -1.63 10.45
C PRO A 109 -6.59 -2.23 11.60
N CYS A 110 -6.05 -1.38 12.50
CA CYS A 110 -5.23 -1.83 13.64
C CYS A 110 -6.03 -2.67 14.64
N THR A 111 -7.35 -2.48 14.72
CA THR A 111 -8.27 -3.32 15.51
C THR A 111 -8.13 -4.81 15.19
N THR A 112 -7.71 -5.18 13.98
CA THR A 112 -7.43 -6.58 13.61
C THR A 112 -6.40 -7.21 14.54
N HIS A 113 -5.36 -6.47 14.92
CA HIS A 113 -4.35 -6.95 15.88
C HIS A 113 -4.91 -7.11 17.30
N LEU A 114 -5.91 -6.32 17.68
CA LEU A 114 -6.58 -6.50 18.99
C LEU A 114 -7.40 -7.79 19.02
N VAL A 115 -7.99 -8.21 17.88
CA VAL A 115 -8.60 -9.55 17.77
C VAL A 115 -7.53 -10.63 17.99
N GLY A 116 -6.38 -10.54 17.32
CA GLY A 116 -5.25 -11.45 17.49
C GLY A 116 -4.74 -11.49 18.94
N TYR A 117 -4.58 -10.32 19.57
CA TYR A 117 -4.18 -10.19 20.97
C TYR A 117 -5.13 -10.93 21.92
N LEU A 118 -6.44 -10.71 21.77
CA LEU A 118 -7.47 -11.35 22.59
C LEU A 118 -7.48 -12.88 22.36
N LEU A 119 -7.37 -13.32 21.12
CA LEU A 119 -7.31 -14.75 20.79
C LEU A 119 -6.05 -15.39 21.38
N LYS A 120 -4.88 -14.78 21.21
CA LYS A 120 -3.64 -15.26 21.83
C LYS A 120 -3.76 -15.38 23.34
N LYS A 121 -4.34 -14.37 24.00
CA LYS A 121 -4.52 -14.35 25.46
C LYS A 121 -5.46 -15.46 25.95
N THR A 122 -6.52 -15.77 25.20
CA THR A 122 -7.58 -16.69 25.65
C THR A 122 -7.42 -18.10 25.14
N THR A 123 -6.63 -18.36 24.10
CA THR A 123 -6.46 -19.69 23.50
C THR A 123 -5.03 -20.21 23.55
N GLY A 124 -4.05 -19.35 23.81
CA GLY A 124 -2.64 -19.70 23.75
C GLY A 124 -2.08 -19.96 22.34
N LYS A 125 -2.93 -20.01 21.30
CA LYS A 125 -2.51 -20.32 19.93
C LYS A 125 -1.39 -19.39 19.45
N PRO A 126 -0.42 -19.89 18.67
CA PRO A 126 0.61 -19.09 18.03
C PRO A 126 0.01 -17.94 17.22
N TRP A 127 0.64 -16.77 17.28
CA TRP A 127 0.11 -15.58 16.62
C TRP A 127 1.21 -14.77 15.94
N VAL A 128 1.02 -14.49 14.65
CA VAL A 128 1.83 -13.60 13.83
C VAL A 128 1.04 -12.32 13.54
N ALA A 129 1.64 -11.17 13.84
CA ALA A 129 1.05 -9.86 13.57
C ALA A 129 1.79 -9.18 12.41
N GLU A 130 1.10 -8.89 11.30
CA GLU A 130 1.64 -8.20 10.13
C GLU A 130 1.24 -6.73 10.10
N PHE A 131 2.24 -5.86 10.09
CA PHE A 131 2.10 -4.42 9.97
C PHE A 131 2.46 -3.99 8.53
N ARG A 132 1.46 -3.70 7.73
CA ARG A 132 1.68 -3.22 6.35
C ARG A 132 2.01 -1.74 6.30
N ASP A 133 1.62 -1.00 7.32
CA ASP A 133 1.93 0.40 7.57
C ASP A 133 2.24 0.58 9.06
N GLU A 134 2.86 1.71 9.42
CA GLU A 134 3.08 2.10 10.81
C GLU A 134 1.75 2.31 11.53
N TRP A 135 1.71 2.01 12.81
CA TRP A 135 0.52 2.25 13.62
C TRP A 135 0.64 3.58 14.38
N SER A 136 1.20 3.61 15.58
CA SER A 136 1.27 4.86 16.36
C SER A 136 2.31 5.84 15.85
N GLN A 137 3.33 5.36 15.14
CA GLN A 137 4.39 6.17 14.53
C GLN A 137 4.02 6.72 13.15
N HIS A 138 2.84 6.38 12.60
CA HIS A 138 2.42 6.83 11.28
C HIS A 138 2.34 8.37 11.22
N PRO A 139 2.98 9.03 10.22
CA PRO A 139 3.09 10.50 10.16
C PRO A 139 1.74 11.25 10.21
N HIS A 140 0.69 10.61 9.75
CA HIS A 140 -0.66 11.19 9.69
C HIS A 140 -1.59 10.68 10.79
N ARG A 141 -1.04 10.14 11.87
CA ARG A 141 -1.85 9.70 12.99
C ARG A 141 -2.56 10.88 13.65
N SER A 142 -3.87 10.74 13.90
CA SER A 142 -4.73 11.85 14.34
C SER A 142 -4.42 12.34 15.77
N TRP A 143 -3.65 11.58 16.59
CA TRP A 143 -3.55 11.83 18.03
C TRP A 143 -2.14 11.79 18.65
N PRO A 144 -1.07 12.24 17.99
CA PRO A 144 0.30 11.94 18.46
C PRO A 144 0.63 12.53 19.85
N LYS A 145 -0.08 13.57 20.30
CA LYS A 145 0.19 14.28 21.58
C LYS A 145 -1.00 14.30 22.55
N THR A 146 -2.03 13.46 22.31
CA THR A 146 -3.26 13.42 23.12
C THR A 146 -3.28 12.17 23.99
N TRP A 147 -4.23 12.09 24.94
CA TRP A 147 -4.45 10.89 25.74
C TRP A 147 -4.83 9.67 24.87
N GLN A 148 -5.55 9.89 23.76
CA GLN A 148 -5.84 8.86 22.76
C GLN A 148 -4.56 8.30 22.15
N GLY A 149 -3.61 9.16 21.79
CA GLY A 149 -2.31 8.74 21.27
C GLY A 149 -1.51 7.90 22.27
N LYS A 150 -1.60 8.22 23.56
CA LYS A 150 -0.98 7.39 24.62
C LYS A 150 -1.61 6.01 24.72
N ILE A 151 -2.95 5.91 24.63
CA ILE A 151 -3.66 4.62 24.60
C ILE A 151 -3.31 3.85 23.31
N ASP A 152 -3.29 4.53 22.18
CA ASP A 152 -2.97 3.95 20.88
C ASP A 152 -1.56 3.32 20.89
N ALA A 153 -0.55 4.05 21.34
CA ALA A 153 0.81 3.55 21.50
C ALA A 153 0.92 2.43 22.54
N TRP A 154 0.15 2.50 23.62
CA TRP A 154 0.10 1.43 24.61
C TRP A 154 -0.50 0.16 24.01
N LEU A 155 -1.60 0.26 23.25
CA LEU A 155 -2.22 -0.88 22.57
C LEU A 155 -1.25 -1.53 21.57
N GLU A 156 -0.58 -0.73 20.73
CA GLU A 156 0.45 -1.22 19.82
C GLU A 156 1.52 -1.98 20.58
N ARG A 157 2.06 -1.39 21.64
CA ARG A 157 3.07 -2.04 22.47
C ARG A 157 2.58 -3.37 23.05
N GLN A 158 1.32 -3.48 23.51
CA GLN A 158 0.75 -4.73 24.01
C GLN A 158 0.69 -5.81 22.91
N VAL A 159 0.31 -5.42 21.68
CA VAL A 159 0.32 -6.30 20.51
C VAL A 159 1.74 -6.80 20.24
N LEU A 160 2.72 -5.89 20.18
CA LEU A 160 4.11 -6.24 19.93
C LEU A 160 4.71 -7.14 21.01
N LEU A 161 4.38 -6.92 22.28
CA LEU A 161 4.84 -7.78 23.38
C LEU A 161 4.24 -9.19 23.32
N LYS A 162 2.97 -9.33 22.91
CA LYS A 162 2.23 -10.58 23.00
C LYS A 162 2.30 -11.45 21.75
N ALA A 163 2.48 -10.88 20.57
CA ALA A 163 2.66 -11.64 19.32
C ALA A 163 3.92 -12.52 19.39
N ASP A 164 3.86 -13.73 18.86
CA ASP A 164 5.02 -14.65 18.79
C ASP A 164 6.01 -14.19 17.72
N LYS A 165 5.50 -13.73 16.58
CA LYS A 165 6.28 -13.06 15.53
C LYS A 165 5.56 -11.79 15.06
N VAL A 166 6.35 -10.83 14.61
CA VAL A 166 5.90 -9.57 14.04
C VAL A 166 6.52 -9.42 12.66
N VAL A 167 5.69 -9.20 11.67
CA VAL A 167 6.11 -8.95 10.29
C VAL A 167 5.82 -7.49 9.94
N ALA A 168 6.73 -6.83 9.25
CA ALA A 168 6.47 -5.51 8.72
C ALA A 168 6.89 -5.37 7.26
N ALA A 169 6.27 -4.42 6.56
CA ALA A 169 6.42 -4.27 5.11
C ALA A 169 7.78 -3.69 4.69
N THR A 170 8.54 -3.07 5.61
CA THR A 170 9.86 -2.49 5.33
C THR A 170 10.82 -2.71 6.50
N ASP A 171 12.13 -2.64 6.23
CA ASP A 171 13.15 -2.72 7.28
C ASP A 171 13.04 -1.54 8.25
N ALA A 172 12.69 -0.36 7.74
CA ALA A 172 12.47 0.81 8.57
C ALA A 172 11.27 0.63 9.52
N TYR A 173 10.18 0.00 9.06
CA TYR A 173 9.04 -0.34 9.94
C TYR A 173 9.45 -1.36 11.01
N VAL A 174 10.22 -2.38 10.63
CA VAL A 174 10.76 -3.35 11.60
C VAL A 174 11.58 -2.63 12.67
N ALA A 175 12.49 -1.73 12.28
CA ALA A 175 13.32 -0.98 13.23
C ALA A 175 12.46 -0.09 14.15
N GLY A 176 11.47 0.62 13.59
CA GLY A 176 10.52 1.44 14.34
C GLY A 176 9.74 0.62 15.38
N LEU A 177 9.12 -0.48 14.97
CA LEU A 177 8.34 -1.35 15.85
C LEU A 177 9.21 -2.03 16.92
N ALA A 178 10.42 -2.49 16.57
CA ALA A 178 11.34 -3.10 17.49
C ALA A 178 11.82 -2.12 18.59
N SER A 179 11.90 -0.83 18.27
CA SER A 179 12.28 0.21 19.27
C SER A 179 11.24 0.40 20.39
N LEU A 180 10.00 -0.07 20.19
CA LEU A 180 8.91 0.04 21.17
C LEU A 180 8.92 -1.07 22.22
N VAL A 181 9.77 -2.08 22.07
CA VAL A 181 9.85 -3.25 22.95
C VAL A 181 11.30 -3.45 23.46
N PRO A 182 11.51 -4.28 24.52
CA PRO A 182 12.85 -4.58 25.01
C PRO A 182 13.76 -5.20 23.93
N PRO A 183 15.06 -4.87 23.89
CA PRO A 183 16.01 -5.32 22.85
C PRO A 183 16.10 -6.85 22.71
N ASN A 184 15.89 -7.61 23.79
CA ASN A 184 15.91 -9.08 23.76
C ASN A 184 14.74 -9.69 22.96
N MET A 185 13.79 -8.89 22.50
CA MET A 185 12.69 -9.31 21.63
C MET A 185 12.95 -9.06 20.13
N ALA A 186 14.10 -8.51 19.76
CA ALA A 186 14.41 -8.16 18.37
C ALA A 186 14.28 -9.35 17.38
N GLN A 187 14.59 -10.58 17.83
CA GLN A 187 14.51 -11.80 17.00
C GLN A 187 13.09 -12.21 16.61
N LYS A 188 12.06 -11.60 17.15
CA LYS A 188 10.67 -11.87 16.75
C LYS A 188 10.20 -11.06 15.54
N PHE A 189 10.96 -10.03 15.15
CA PHE A 189 10.61 -9.15 14.02
C PHE A 189 11.24 -9.65 12.72
N ALA A 190 10.48 -9.54 11.63
CA ALA A 190 10.93 -9.90 10.29
C ALA A 190 10.35 -8.96 9.24
N THR A 191 11.10 -8.71 8.17
CA THR A 191 10.62 -7.95 7.02
C THR A 191 10.06 -8.89 5.97
N ILE A 192 8.77 -8.72 5.63
CA ILE A 192 8.14 -9.30 4.44
C ILE A 192 7.43 -8.17 3.71
N THR A 193 8.00 -7.74 2.61
CA THR A 193 7.52 -6.57 1.85
C THR A 193 6.21 -6.86 1.11
N ASN A 194 5.63 -5.84 0.50
CA ASN A 194 4.69 -6.04 -0.60
C ASN A 194 5.41 -6.75 -1.76
N ALA A 195 4.64 -7.35 -2.66
CA ALA A 195 5.11 -8.20 -3.73
C ALA A 195 4.55 -7.78 -5.08
N PHE A 196 5.18 -8.23 -6.14
CA PHE A 196 4.55 -8.36 -7.45
C PHE A 196 4.22 -9.83 -7.73
N GLU A 197 3.30 -10.05 -8.67
CA GLU A 197 2.99 -11.38 -9.20
C GLU A 197 3.57 -11.52 -10.60
N ASP A 198 4.44 -12.49 -10.79
CA ASP A 198 5.14 -12.76 -12.06
C ASP A 198 4.17 -13.08 -13.20
N ASP A 199 3.09 -13.80 -12.89
CA ASP A 199 2.04 -14.15 -13.87
C ASP A 199 1.33 -12.92 -14.47
N ASN A 200 1.48 -11.75 -13.86
CA ASN A 200 0.82 -10.51 -14.25
C ASN A 200 1.75 -9.53 -14.99
N ILE A 201 3.04 -9.85 -15.09
CA ILE A 201 3.96 -9.02 -15.88
C ILE A 201 3.59 -9.21 -17.34
N ALA A 202 3.04 -8.16 -17.94
CA ALA A 202 2.64 -8.18 -19.34
C ALA A 202 3.89 -8.42 -20.21
N GLU A 203 4.07 -9.67 -20.68
CA GLU A 203 5.10 -9.99 -21.66
C GLU A 203 4.92 -9.07 -22.87
N ASN A 204 5.91 -8.21 -23.09
CA ASN A 204 6.11 -7.47 -24.34
C ASN A 204 4.90 -6.70 -24.92
N SER A 205 4.18 -5.94 -24.12
CA SER A 205 3.33 -4.91 -24.72
C SER A 205 4.24 -3.91 -25.46
N ARG A 206 3.96 -3.71 -26.75
CA ARG A 206 4.73 -2.77 -27.58
C ARG A 206 4.63 -1.38 -26.95
N GLN A 207 5.78 -0.80 -26.62
CA GLN A 207 5.85 0.63 -26.29
C GLN A 207 5.18 1.44 -27.38
N ASP A 208 4.39 2.41 -27.00
CA ASP A 208 3.96 3.44 -27.95
C ASP A 208 5.23 4.19 -28.40
N LYS A 209 5.61 4.00 -29.68
CA LYS A 209 6.76 4.69 -30.26
C LYS A 209 6.41 6.10 -30.73
N VAL A 210 5.13 6.46 -30.69
CA VAL A 210 4.61 7.74 -31.21
C VAL A 210 4.63 8.81 -30.13
N LYS A 211 4.38 8.42 -28.86
CA LYS A 211 4.33 9.35 -27.73
C LYS A 211 5.27 8.93 -26.60
N PHE A 212 5.84 9.92 -25.94
CA PHE A 212 6.54 9.75 -24.68
C PHE A 212 5.53 9.71 -23.55
N ILE A 213 5.17 8.50 -23.11
CA ILE A 213 4.14 8.28 -22.09
C ILE A 213 4.79 8.22 -20.71
N VAL A 214 4.49 9.20 -19.86
CA VAL A 214 4.82 9.19 -18.42
C VAL A 214 3.58 8.74 -17.68
N ALA A 215 3.59 7.53 -17.08
CA ALA A 215 2.41 6.96 -16.45
C ALA A 215 2.57 6.88 -14.93
N HIS A 216 1.55 7.38 -14.22
CA HIS A 216 1.36 7.14 -12.79
C HIS A 216 0.15 6.22 -12.59
N VAL A 217 0.34 5.08 -11.94
CA VAL A 217 -0.72 4.10 -11.69
C VAL A 217 -1.02 4.01 -10.19
N GLY A 218 -2.30 4.12 -9.84
CA GLY A 218 -2.78 4.16 -8.47
C GLY A 218 -3.27 5.55 -8.06
N PHE A 219 -3.22 5.85 -6.77
CA PHE A 219 -3.62 7.15 -6.25
C PHE A 219 -2.49 8.16 -6.40
N LEU A 220 -2.75 9.25 -7.11
CA LEU A 220 -1.85 10.40 -7.16
C LEU A 220 -2.19 11.37 -6.02
N TYR A 221 -1.47 11.24 -4.90
CA TYR A 221 -1.67 12.08 -3.72
C TYR A 221 -0.83 13.37 -3.74
N ASP A 222 0.35 13.32 -4.35
CA ASP A 222 1.31 14.42 -4.39
C ASP A 222 1.56 14.87 -5.84
N GLY A 223 0.55 15.52 -6.42
CA GLY A 223 0.68 16.12 -7.75
C GLY A 223 1.65 17.29 -7.80
N LEU A 224 1.85 18.00 -6.66
CA LEU A 224 2.67 19.21 -6.59
C LEU A 224 4.16 18.96 -6.79
N SER A 225 4.64 17.75 -6.55
CA SER A 225 6.03 17.40 -6.84
C SER A 225 6.32 17.26 -8.34
N PHE A 226 5.31 17.01 -9.18
CA PHE A 226 5.50 16.72 -10.61
C PHE A 226 4.78 17.71 -11.54
N LEU A 227 3.51 18.06 -11.28
CA LEU A 227 2.70 18.90 -12.17
C LEU A 227 3.32 20.26 -12.50
N PRO A 228 3.91 21.01 -11.53
CA PRO A 228 4.57 22.28 -11.84
C PRO A 228 5.76 22.13 -12.79
N VAL A 229 6.49 21.02 -12.68
CA VAL A 229 7.64 20.72 -13.56
C VAL A 229 7.17 20.41 -14.97
N LEU A 230 6.11 19.62 -15.12
CA LEU A 230 5.50 19.33 -16.40
C LEU A 230 4.98 20.61 -17.08
N GLU A 231 4.29 21.49 -16.34
CA GLU A 231 3.82 22.78 -16.83
C GLU A 231 4.96 23.65 -17.33
N GLU A 232 6.07 23.72 -16.57
CA GLU A 232 7.26 24.50 -16.93
C GLU A 232 7.90 23.98 -18.21
N ILE A 233 8.10 22.66 -18.35
CA ILE A 233 8.66 22.03 -19.56
C ILE A 233 7.84 22.36 -20.81
N LEU A 234 6.52 22.32 -20.69
CA LEU A 234 5.59 22.61 -21.78
C LEU A 234 5.57 24.12 -22.11
N THR A 235 5.60 25.00 -21.11
CA THR A 235 5.68 26.45 -21.27
C THR A 235 6.97 26.84 -22.03
N GLU A 236 8.09 26.23 -21.67
CA GLU A 236 9.38 26.43 -22.32
C GLU A 236 9.49 25.72 -23.69
N LYS A 237 8.46 24.98 -24.10
CA LYS A 237 8.43 24.20 -25.36
C LYS A 237 9.60 23.22 -25.50
N LYS A 238 10.14 22.71 -24.38
CA LYS A 238 11.23 21.72 -24.37
C LYS A 238 10.76 20.36 -24.87
N ILE A 239 9.51 20.01 -24.62
CA ILE A 239 8.81 18.84 -25.17
C ILE A 239 7.55 19.36 -25.86
N PRO A 240 7.30 19.04 -27.14
CA PRO A 240 6.06 19.39 -27.82
C PRO A 240 4.85 18.69 -27.18
N GLU A 241 3.73 19.40 -26.95
CA GLU A 241 2.49 18.84 -26.36
C GLU A 241 2.03 17.57 -27.10
N ARG A 242 2.16 17.52 -28.42
CA ARG A 242 1.77 16.36 -29.23
C ARG A 242 2.62 15.10 -29.01
N GLU A 243 3.81 15.24 -28.45
CA GLU A 243 4.79 14.15 -28.26
C GLU A 243 4.79 13.56 -26.86
N ILE A 244 4.12 14.19 -25.89
CA ILE A 244 4.04 13.71 -24.52
C ILE A 244 2.59 13.41 -24.11
N GLU A 245 2.44 12.39 -23.28
CA GLU A 245 1.21 12.08 -22.56
C GLU A 245 1.55 11.85 -21.08
N PHE A 246 0.92 12.59 -20.17
CA PHE A 246 0.92 12.26 -18.76
C PHE A 246 -0.31 11.41 -18.46
N ARG A 247 -0.11 10.13 -18.20
CA ARG A 247 -1.20 9.17 -17.96
C ARG A 247 -1.38 8.94 -16.47
N VAL A 248 -2.56 9.24 -15.94
CA VAL A 248 -2.94 8.94 -14.56
C VAL A 248 -4.00 7.85 -14.57
N VAL A 249 -3.61 6.66 -14.13
CA VAL A 249 -4.46 5.48 -14.05
C VAL A 249 -4.83 5.25 -12.59
N GLY A 250 -6.09 5.48 -12.23
CA GLY A 250 -6.55 5.40 -10.86
C GLY A 250 -7.24 6.67 -10.41
N LYS A 251 -6.98 7.14 -9.20
CA LYS A 251 -7.60 8.35 -8.66
C LYS A 251 -6.58 9.46 -8.46
N MET A 252 -7.00 10.68 -8.78
CA MET A 252 -6.31 11.90 -8.36
C MET A 252 -7.01 12.41 -7.09
N GLU A 253 -6.42 12.17 -5.94
CA GLU A 253 -6.97 12.60 -4.64
C GLU A 253 -5.93 13.46 -3.92
N PRO A 254 -6.05 14.81 -4.02
CA PRO A 254 -5.16 15.69 -3.28
C PRO A 254 -5.34 15.46 -1.77
N LEU A 255 -4.23 15.29 -1.09
CA LEU A 255 -4.24 15.17 0.36
C LEU A 255 -4.64 16.53 0.98
N ARG A 256 -5.36 16.47 2.11
CA ARG A 256 -5.82 17.67 2.82
C ARG A 256 -4.68 18.65 3.16
N PHE A 257 -3.48 18.13 3.37
CA PHE A 257 -2.28 18.90 3.70
C PHE A 257 -1.37 19.17 2.49
N ALA A 258 -1.68 18.60 1.31
CA ALA A 258 -1.02 18.85 0.03
C ALA A 258 -2.09 18.98 -1.08
N PRO A 259 -2.99 19.97 -0.98
CA PRO A 259 -4.04 20.15 -1.97
C PRO A 259 -3.41 20.59 -3.30
N PHE A 260 -3.90 20.03 -4.40
CA PHE A 260 -3.57 20.51 -5.75
C PHE A 260 -4.82 20.47 -6.63
N ASN A 261 -4.84 21.35 -7.64
CA ASN A 261 -5.88 21.37 -8.64
C ASN A 261 -5.23 21.35 -10.03
N LEU A 262 -5.56 20.35 -10.83
CA LEU A 262 -4.98 20.22 -12.19
C LEU A 262 -5.28 21.45 -13.07
N ALA A 263 -6.38 22.16 -12.82
CA ALA A 263 -6.72 23.39 -13.55
C ALA A 263 -5.71 24.54 -13.33
N GLU A 264 -4.88 24.48 -12.30
CA GLU A 264 -3.79 25.44 -12.06
C GLU A 264 -2.59 25.21 -13.00
N PHE A 265 -2.59 24.10 -13.74
CA PHE A 265 -1.54 23.68 -14.67
C PHE A 265 -2.14 23.42 -16.06
N PRO A 266 -2.52 24.47 -16.81
CA PRO A 266 -3.34 24.33 -18.01
C PRO A 266 -2.66 23.55 -19.14
N LEU A 267 -1.34 23.66 -19.33
CA LEU A 267 -0.62 22.90 -20.34
C LEU A 267 -0.45 21.43 -19.90
N ALA A 268 -0.09 21.21 -18.64
CA ALA A 268 -0.06 19.86 -18.08
C ALA A 268 -1.43 19.19 -18.17
N ALA A 269 -2.52 19.91 -17.91
CA ALA A 269 -3.88 19.42 -18.03
C ALA A 269 -4.22 18.94 -19.45
N LYS A 270 -3.77 19.67 -20.49
CA LYS A 270 -4.01 19.30 -21.91
C LYS A 270 -3.36 17.98 -22.30
N VAL A 271 -2.18 17.68 -21.75
CA VAL A 271 -1.45 16.44 -22.05
C VAL A 271 -1.77 15.32 -21.06
N THR A 272 -2.59 15.59 -20.04
CA THR A 272 -2.98 14.59 -19.05
C THR A 272 -4.15 13.76 -19.56
N ARG A 273 -3.93 12.45 -19.64
CA ARG A 273 -4.98 11.46 -19.82
C ARG A 273 -5.33 10.82 -18.48
N TYR A 274 -6.53 11.07 -18.01
CA TYR A 274 -7.06 10.51 -16.77
C TYR A 274 -8.02 9.36 -17.09
N THR A 275 -7.75 8.14 -16.60
CA THR A 275 -8.60 6.97 -16.86
C THR A 275 -9.64 6.74 -15.78
N GLY A 276 -9.43 7.29 -14.59
CA GLY A 276 -10.17 6.86 -13.41
C GLY A 276 -9.71 5.49 -12.90
N TRP A 277 -10.48 4.91 -12.01
CA TRP A 277 -10.23 3.57 -11.52
C TRP A 277 -10.44 2.53 -12.62
N VAL A 278 -9.54 1.57 -12.73
CA VAL A 278 -9.60 0.46 -13.67
C VAL A 278 -9.29 -0.86 -12.93
N PRO A 279 -9.74 -2.02 -13.44
CA PRO A 279 -9.34 -3.32 -12.91
C PRO A 279 -7.81 -3.52 -12.95
N HIS A 280 -7.28 -4.35 -12.04
CA HIS A 280 -5.84 -4.56 -11.87
C HIS A 280 -5.12 -4.98 -13.17
N ALA A 281 -5.70 -5.93 -13.92
CA ALA A 281 -5.13 -6.37 -15.20
C ALA A 281 -5.01 -5.22 -16.22
N GLU A 282 -5.95 -4.28 -16.23
CA GLU A 282 -5.90 -3.10 -17.08
C GLU A 282 -4.85 -2.10 -16.59
N ALA A 283 -4.69 -1.95 -15.28
CA ALA A 283 -3.63 -1.14 -14.68
C ALA A 283 -2.24 -1.64 -15.11
N LEU A 284 -2.01 -2.95 -15.08
CA LEU A 284 -0.75 -3.57 -15.53
C LEU A 284 -0.50 -3.33 -17.03
N ARG A 285 -1.54 -3.38 -17.87
CA ARG A 285 -1.42 -3.04 -19.28
C ARG A 285 -0.97 -1.60 -19.48
N HIS A 286 -1.54 -0.65 -18.73
CA HIS A 286 -1.10 0.75 -18.79
C HIS A 286 0.35 0.94 -18.32
N MET A 287 0.80 0.17 -17.31
CA MET A 287 2.23 0.18 -16.93
C MET A 287 3.12 -0.31 -18.07
N ALA A 288 2.71 -1.39 -18.71
CA ALA A 288 3.48 -1.98 -19.81
C ALA A 288 3.53 -1.10 -21.09
N GLU A 289 2.50 -0.29 -21.34
CA GLU A 289 2.47 0.68 -22.44
C GLU A 289 3.30 1.95 -22.15
N ALA A 290 3.62 2.23 -20.89
CA ALA A 290 4.34 3.43 -20.51
C ALA A 290 5.76 3.45 -21.05
N THR A 291 6.26 4.63 -21.40
CA THR A 291 7.67 4.87 -21.69
C THR A 291 8.45 5.01 -20.39
N VAL A 292 7.90 5.73 -19.43
CA VAL A 292 8.45 5.95 -18.09
C VAL A 292 7.32 5.79 -17.07
N LEU A 293 7.59 5.07 -15.99
CA LEU A 293 6.70 4.97 -14.84
C LEU A 293 7.07 6.04 -13.81
N LEU A 294 6.09 6.82 -13.39
CA LEU A 294 6.28 7.87 -12.40
C LEU A 294 5.88 7.38 -11.00
N ASP A 295 6.86 7.19 -10.12
CA ASP A 295 6.62 6.88 -8.70
C ASP A 295 6.81 8.14 -7.86
N VAL A 296 5.71 8.69 -7.33
CA VAL A 296 5.72 9.91 -6.52
C VAL A 296 5.37 9.58 -5.09
N LEU A 297 6.27 9.91 -4.17
CA LEU A 297 6.07 9.80 -2.73
C LEU A 297 6.67 11.01 -2.04
N GLY A 298 5.82 11.98 -1.70
CA GLY A 298 6.26 13.20 -1.00
C GLY A 298 6.81 12.92 0.40
N ARG A 299 7.66 13.81 0.90
CA ARG A 299 8.29 13.71 2.24
C ARG A 299 7.29 13.58 3.39
N HIS A 300 6.07 14.06 3.20
CA HIS A 300 4.98 13.92 4.18
C HIS A 300 4.55 12.47 4.44
N ARG A 301 4.86 11.53 3.52
CA ARG A 301 4.59 10.08 3.70
C ARG A 301 5.69 9.38 4.50
N GLY A 302 6.76 10.10 4.86
CA GLY A 302 7.92 9.56 5.54
C GLY A 302 8.88 8.81 4.63
N THR A 303 10.00 8.40 5.18
CA THR A 303 11.07 7.66 4.47
C THR A 303 10.92 6.15 4.58
N ALA A 304 10.07 5.68 5.48
CA ALA A 304 9.91 4.25 5.79
C ALA A 304 8.94 3.51 4.85
N THR A 305 8.12 4.24 4.07
CA THR A 305 7.06 3.69 3.24
C THR A 305 7.59 3.24 1.87
N ILE A 306 7.07 2.10 1.37
CA ILE A 306 7.14 1.71 -0.04
C ILE A 306 5.70 1.53 -0.54
N ALA A 307 5.34 2.23 -1.60
CA ALA A 307 4.03 2.04 -2.20
C ALA A 307 3.92 0.64 -2.85
N GLY A 308 2.76 0.00 -2.76
CA GLY A 308 2.54 -1.34 -3.34
C GLY A 308 2.87 -1.40 -4.82
N LYS A 309 2.49 -0.37 -5.59
CA LYS A 309 2.77 -0.24 -7.03
C LYS A 309 4.27 -0.23 -7.39
N THR A 310 5.14 0.19 -6.46
CA THR A 310 6.59 0.21 -6.70
C THR A 310 7.11 -1.18 -7.06
N PHE A 311 6.54 -2.24 -6.46
CA PHE A 311 6.94 -3.62 -6.75
C PHE A 311 6.50 -4.06 -8.15
N GLU A 312 5.34 -3.65 -8.61
CA GLU A 312 4.89 -3.89 -9.99
C GLU A 312 5.71 -3.08 -11.00
N TYR A 313 6.09 -1.85 -10.63
CA TYR A 313 6.93 -0.99 -11.46
C TYR A 313 8.31 -1.60 -11.70
N ILE A 314 9.01 -2.04 -10.65
CA ILE A 314 10.33 -2.68 -10.80
C ILE A 314 10.25 -3.98 -11.62
N ALA A 315 9.14 -4.72 -11.49
CA ALA A 315 8.90 -5.95 -12.23
C ALA A 315 8.55 -5.72 -13.70
N SER A 316 8.00 -4.55 -14.05
CA SER A 316 7.62 -4.23 -15.43
C SER A 316 8.80 -4.08 -16.39
N GLY A 317 10.02 -3.90 -15.89
CA GLY A 317 11.20 -3.62 -16.69
C GLY A 317 11.17 -2.25 -17.38
N ARG A 318 10.24 -1.35 -17.02
CA ARG A 318 10.16 0.01 -17.56
C ARG A 318 11.03 0.97 -16.76
N PRO A 319 11.64 1.99 -17.39
CA PRO A 319 12.33 3.06 -16.69
C PRO A 319 11.42 3.73 -15.67
N ILE A 320 11.91 3.92 -14.44
CA ILE A 320 11.15 4.58 -13.37
C ILE A 320 11.77 5.96 -13.10
N LEU A 321 10.93 7.01 -13.15
CA LEU A 321 11.23 8.29 -12.54
C LEU A 321 10.65 8.28 -11.12
N ALA A 322 11.52 8.09 -10.13
CA ALA A 322 11.13 8.03 -8.73
C ALA A 322 11.34 9.39 -8.05
N VAL A 323 10.26 10.16 -7.91
CA VAL A 323 10.23 11.44 -7.20
C VAL A 323 9.91 11.14 -5.73
N VAL A 324 10.94 10.71 -5.00
CA VAL A 324 10.84 10.17 -3.64
C VAL A 324 12.02 10.62 -2.79
N PRO A 325 11.91 10.66 -1.44
CA PRO A 325 13.06 10.94 -0.57
C PRO A 325 14.24 10.01 -0.87
N PRO A 326 15.43 10.52 -1.21
CA PRO A 326 16.58 9.71 -1.65
C PRO A 326 17.14 8.76 -0.56
N GLU A 327 16.87 9.06 0.70
CA GLU A 327 17.22 8.25 1.88
C GLU A 327 16.15 7.22 2.25
N GLY A 328 14.97 7.24 1.54
CA GLY A 328 13.81 6.42 1.87
C GLY A 328 13.90 4.98 1.33
N GLU A 329 13.03 4.14 1.86
CA GLU A 329 12.93 2.72 1.49
C GLU A 329 12.57 2.53 0.01
N THR A 330 11.69 3.36 -0.56
CA THR A 330 11.37 3.32 -2.00
C THR A 330 12.62 3.59 -2.83
N ALA A 331 13.39 4.63 -2.49
CA ALA A 331 14.64 4.96 -3.18
C ALA A 331 15.65 3.81 -3.09
N ARG A 332 15.74 3.16 -1.92
CA ARG A 332 16.62 2.00 -1.71
C ARG A 332 16.28 0.84 -2.64
N VAL A 333 14.99 0.54 -2.81
CA VAL A 333 14.53 -0.52 -3.72
C VAL A 333 14.86 -0.18 -5.16
N ILE A 334 14.50 1.02 -5.64
CA ILE A 334 14.76 1.47 -7.02
C ILE A 334 16.27 1.42 -7.34
N LYS A 335 17.12 1.89 -6.43
CA LYS A 335 18.58 1.86 -6.61
C LYS A 335 19.13 0.43 -6.65
N LYS A 336 18.68 -0.47 -5.75
CA LYS A 336 19.14 -1.87 -5.72
C LYS A 336 18.70 -2.67 -6.94
N THR A 337 17.52 -2.38 -7.45
CA THR A 337 16.97 -3.07 -8.63
C THR A 337 17.42 -2.46 -9.95
N GLU A 338 18.12 -1.32 -9.92
CA GLU A 338 18.63 -0.61 -11.11
C GLU A 338 17.52 -0.28 -12.13
N THR A 339 16.30 -0.03 -11.62
CA THR A 339 15.11 0.13 -12.47
C THR A 339 14.78 1.59 -12.78
N GLY A 340 15.48 2.56 -12.19
CA GLY A 340 15.14 3.96 -12.42
C GLY A 340 16.05 4.97 -11.78
N THR A 341 15.67 6.24 -11.96
CA THR A 341 16.37 7.40 -11.38
C THR A 341 15.57 7.95 -10.22
N VAL A 342 16.25 8.14 -9.07
CA VAL A 342 15.68 8.72 -7.86
C VAL A 342 15.97 10.19 -7.81
N VAL A 343 14.94 11.02 -7.60
CA VAL A 343 15.03 12.47 -7.50
C VAL A 343 14.29 12.96 -6.27
N GLU A 344 14.86 13.93 -5.56
CA GLU A 344 14.24 14.57 -4.39
C GLU A 344 12.94 15.29 -4.79
N PRO A 345 11.81 15.05 -4.09
CA PRO A 345 10.51 15.66 -4.41
C PRO A 345 10.48 17.20 -4.43
N GLN A 346 11.39 17.84 -3.69
CA GLN A 346 11.48 19.31 -3.62
C GLN A 346 12.45 19.90 -4.63
N ASP A 347 13.24 19.09 -5.31
CA ASP A 347 14.21 19.54 -6.32
C ASP A 347 13.57 19.53 -7.73
N ARG A 348 12.78 20.59 -8.00
CA ARG A 348 12.11 20.78 -9.29
C ARG A 348 13.08 20.77 -10.47
N ARG A 349 14.29 21.30 -10.27
CA ARG A 349 15.31 21.35 -11.33
C ARG A 349 15.79 19.95 -11.68
N ALA A 350 16.14 19.15 -10.66
CA ALA A 350 16.58 17.77 -10.90
C ALA A 350 15.46 16.90 -11.53
N ILE A 351 14.19 17.10 -11.12
CA ILE A 351 13.04 16.42 -11.73
C ILE A 351 12.94 16.79 -13.22
N LYS A 352 13.03 18.09 -13.52
CA LYS A 352 12.99 18.62 -14.88
C LYS A 352 14.13 18.07 -15.75
N ASP A 353 15.36 18.18 -15.28
CA ASP A 353 16.54 17.76 -16.01
C ASP A 353 16.50 16.25 -16.28
N THR A 354 16.07 15.44 -15.31
CA THR A 354 15.91 13.98 -15.45
C THR A 354 14.83 13.63 -16.47
N LEU A 355 13.66 14.31 -16.42
CA LEU A 355 12.58 14.04 -17.37
C LEU A 355 12.97 14.41 -18.80
N LEU A 356 13.70 15.51 -18.98
CA LEU A 356 14.23 15.95 -20.29
C LEU A 356 15.30 14.98 -20.82
N ASP A 357 16.22 14.49 -19.97
CA ASP A 357 17.18 13.47 -20.35
C ASP A 357 16.48 12.19 -20.83
N MET A 358 15.48 11.71 -20.06
CA MET A 358 14.69 10.54 -20.44
C MET A 358 13.97 10.75 -21.79
N TYR A 359 13.40 11.93 -22.02
CA TYR A 359 12.75 12.26 -23.29
C TYR A 359 13.75 12.26 -24.46
N VAL A 360 14.92 12.90 -24.31
CA VAL A 360 15.95 12.95 -25.34
C VAL A 360 16.46 11.55 -25.69
N ARG A 361 16.71 10.73 -24.67
CA ARG A 361 17.14 9.34 -24.87
C ARG A 361 16.06 8.47 -25.53
N TRP A 362 14.79 8.67 -25.17
CA TRP A 362 13.67 8.01 -25.85
C TRP A 362 13.60 8.41 -27.32
N LYS A 363 13.71 9.68 -27.62
CA LYS A 363 13.70 10.22 -28.98
C LYS A 363 14.85 9.65 -29.84
N ALA A 364 16.00 9.42 -29.22
CA ALA A 364 17.17 8.80 -29.84
C ALA A 364 17.06 7.25 -29.92
N GLY A 365 16.02 6.64 -29.35
CA GLY A 365 15.85 5.19 -29.30
C GLY A 365 16.83 4.46 -28.37
N VAL A 366 17.42 5.18 -27.41
CA VAL A 366 18.42 4.67 -26.45
C VAL A 366 17.98 4.76 -25.00
N LEU A 367 16.68 5.04 -24.75
CA LEU A 367 16.13 4.97 -23.40
C LEU A 367 15.96 3.50 -23.02
N ASP A 368 17.01 2.94 -22.45
CA ASP A 368 17.06 1.56 -21.97
C ASP A 368 17.58 1.53 -20.54
N ILE A 369 17.16 0.53 -19.80
CA ILE A 369 17.63 0.21 -18.45
C ILE A 369 18.16 -1.21 -18.43
N LYS A 370 19.04 -1.52 -17.48
CA LYS A 370 19.55 -2.87 -17.25
C LYS A 370 19.13 -3.32 -15.84
N PRO A 371 17.86 -3.76 -15.68
CA PRO A 371 17.36 -4.11 -14.37
C PRO A 371 18.15 -5.25 -13.73
N ASN A 372 18.41 -5.15 -12.46
CA ASN A 372 18.97 -6.22 -11.67
C ASN A 372 17.87 -7.24 -11.31
N TRP A 373 17.58 -8.14 -12.25
CA TRP A 373 16.51 -9.14 -12.09
C TRP A 373 16.71 -10.04 -10.88
N ARG A 374 17.95 -10.32 -10.45
CA ARG A 374 18.22 -11.09 -9.24
C ARG A 374 17.69 -10.39 -7.99
N GLU A 375 17.85 -9.07 -7.90
CA GLU A 375 17.29 -8.29 -6.79
C GLU A 375 15.77 -8.13 -6.93
N ILE A 376 15.23 -7.96 -8.15
CA ILE A 376 13.79 -7.87 -8.40
C ILE A 376 13.08 -9.14 -7.95
N GLN A 377 13.59 -10.33 -8.32
CA GLN A 377 12.99 -11.61 -7.93
C GLN A 377 12.81 -11.79 -6.42
N ARG A 378 13.59 -11.10 -5.59
CA ARG A 378 13.42 -11.14 -4.12
C ARG A 378 12.06 -10.63 -3.65
N TYR A 379 11.35 -9.88 -4.49
CA TYR A 379 10.03 -9.31 -4.25
C TYR A 379 8.91 -10.09 -4.95
N ASP A 380 9.20 -11.25 -5.57
CA ASP A 380 8.19 -12.17 -6.10
C ASP A 380 7.29 -12.70 -4.97
N ALA A 381 5.98 -12.67 -5.21
CA ALA A 381 4.97 -13.12 -4.24
C ALA A 381 5.16 -14.56 -3.79
N ARG A 382 5.69 -15.45 -4.64
CA ARG A 382 6.01 -16.86 -4.31
C ARG A 382 7.13 -16.93 -3.29
N ILE A 383 8.22 -16.16 -3.52
CA ILE A 383 9.38 -16.12 -2.61
C ILE A 383 9.00 -15.52 -1.25
N LEU A 384 8.23 -14.44 -1.24
CA LEU A 384 7.78 -13.82 -0.01
C LEU A 384 6.77 -14.71 0.74
N CYS A 385 5.91 -15.43 0.01
CA CYS A 385 5.01 -16.42 0.60
C CYS A 385 5.78 -17.60 1.22
N GLN A 386 6.87 -18.06 0.60
CA GLN A 386 7.76 -19.09 1.18
C GLN A 386 8.36 -18.59 2.50
N ARG A 387 8.85 -17.36 2.56
CA ARG A 387 9.38 -16.77 3.80
C ARG A 387 8.31 -16.68 4.89
N LEU A 388 7.08 -16.30 4.52
CA LEU A 388 5.96 -16.30 5.46
C LEU A 388 5.66 -17.71 5.98
N ALA A 389 5.63 -18.72 5.10
CA ALA A 389 5.40 -20.10 5.49
C ALA A 389 6.49 -20.60 6.44
N GLN A 390 7.77 -20.34 6.15
CA GLN A 390 8.89 -20.66 7.04
C GLN A 390 8.74 -19.98 8.41
N LEU A 391 8.30 -18.72 8.45
CA LEU A 391 8.04 -18.02 9.70
C LEU A 391 6.88 -18.66 10.48
N LEU A 392 5.81 -19.05 9.79
CA LEU A 392 4.68 -19.77 10.39
C LEU A 392 5.12 -21.15 10.94
N ASP A 393 6.01 -21.86 10.25
CA ASP A 393 6.59 -23.14 10.74
C ASP A 393 7.34 -22.96 12.07
N THR A 394 8.02 -21.81 12.27
CA THR A 394 8.74 -21.55 13.53
C THR A 394 7.82 -21.35 14.73
N VAL A 395 6.55 -21.01 14.52
CA VAL A 395 5.58 -20.75 15.59
C VAL A 395 4.50 -21.84 15.70
N GLY A 396 4.12 -22.47 14.59
CA GLY A 396 3.00 -23.43 14.54
C GLY A 396 3.40 -24.88 14.75
N ARG A 397 4.66 -25.26 14.40
CA ARG A 397 5.16 -26.65 14.56
C ARG A 397 6.01 -26.84 15.84
N ALA A 398 6.11 -25.84 16.69
CA ALA A 398 6.84 -25.92 17.95
C ALA A 398 6.02 -26.51 19.12
N LEU A 399 4.88 -27.11 18.80
CA LEU A 399 3.99 -27.85 19.71
C LEU A 399 3.91 -29.32 19.24
#